data_a8baa9f6dbb22a9c03364487be435b3e
#
_entry.id   a8baa9f6dbb22a9c03364487be435b3e
#
_cell.length_a   1.000
_cell.length_b   1.000
_cell.length_c   1.000
_cell.angle_alpha   90.00
_cell.angle_beta   90.00
_cell.angle_gamma   90.00
#
_symmetry.space_group_name_H-M   'P 1'
#
loop_
_entity.id
_entity.type
_entity.pdbx_description
1 polymer ?
#
loop_
_entity_poly.entity_id
_entity_poly.type
_entity_poly.pdbx_seq_one_letter_code
_entity_poly.pdbx_strand_id
1 'polypeptide(L)'
;MKSRRTRRADSPETSSGFSKFFGSLLTQGDMSRLGRNYLQVGMYTDMIFPQRGVRFIAINDGVDSAQGDNDFAPLRNIFNEWMVRDTSKKIKAVFRSKGMSGKPITSQPVYGYLKGEDGRFIVDEEAAPVVKQIFSLCLAGNGPTKIARILTEQQIPTPGTLEYRRTGSTRRYYPDYPYKWATNTIVHILERKEYLGHTVNFKTEKVSYKVKSSVENPEEKQVIFENTHEPIIDLATWERVQELR
;
A
#
# COMPACT_ATOMS: atom_id res chain seq x y z
N MET A 1 16.42 21.86 56.91
CA MET A 1 17.40 21.85 55.81
C MET A 1 17.53 20.43 55.28
N LYS A 2 16.90 20.12 54.14
CA LYS A 2 17.04 18.84 53.45
C LYS A 2 17.42 19.11 52.01
N SER A 3 18.64 18.78 51.67
CA SER A 3 19.25 18.88 50.33
C SER A 3 18.58 17.89 49.38
N ARG A 4 18.01 18.41 48.27
CA ARG A 4 17.54 17.60 47.15
C ARG A 4 18.72 17.29 46.23
N ARG A 5 19.15 16.03 46.17
CA ARG A 5 20.03 15.48 45.14
C ARG A 5 19.24 15.32 43.85
N THR A 6 19.58 16.08 42.85
CA THR A 6 19.16 15.87 41.47
C THR A 6 19.92 14.67 40.88
N ARG A 7 19.19 13.63 40.49
CA ARG A 7 19.73 12.53 39.70
C ARG A 7 20.03 13.00 38.27
N ARG A 8 21.30 12.92 37.90
CA ARG A 8 21.72 13.00 36.48
C ARG A 8 21.20 11.75 35.79
N ALA A 9 20.47 11.94 34.66
CA ALA A 9 20.14 10.89 33.73
C ALA A 9 21.41 10.58 32.92
N ASP A 10 21.82 9.33 32.90
CA ASP A 10 22.90 8.80 32.09
C ASP A 10 22.43 8.83 30.61
N SER A 11 23.14 9.60 29.80
CA SER A 11 23.07 9.57 28.35
C SER A 11 23.98 8.44 27.84
N PRO A 12 23.54 7.65 26.82
CA PRO A 12 24.39 6.60 26.27
C PRO A 12 25.61 7.21 25.56
N GLU A 13 26.77 6.72 25.92
CA GLU A 13 28.06 7.00 25.30
C GLU A 13 28.02 6.63 23.82
N THR A 14 27.97 7.64 22.93
CA THR A 14 28.30 7.46 21.51
C THR A 14 29.80 7.75 21.35
N SER A 15 30.50 6.69 21.01
CA SER A 15 31.93 6.61 20.76
C SER A 15 32.46 7.72 19.82
N SER A 16 33.45 8.41 20.34
CA SER A 16 34.62 9.04 19.70
C SER A 16 34.56 9.33 18.17
N GLY A 17 34.50 10.61 17.86
CA GLY A 17 34.79 11.09 16.53
C GLY A 17 34.33 12.51 16.21
N PHE A 18 33.53 13.14 17.06
CA PHE A 18 33.10 14.51 16.85
C PHE A 18 34.11 15.49 17.45
N SER A 19 35.07 15.88 16.63
CA SER A 19 35.97 16.99 16.94
C SER A 19 35.18 18.31 16.98
N LYS A 20 35.22 18.95 18.13
CA LYS A 20 34.83 20.30 18.53
C LYS A 20 34.08 21.16 17.50
N PHE A 21 32.79 21.37 17.79
CA PHE A 21 32.00 22.45 17.20
C PHE A 21 32.57 23.81 17.65
N PHE A 22 33.18 24.57 16.73
CA PHE A 22 33.47 25.97 16.90
C PHE A 22 32.52 26.78 16.04
N GLY A 23 31.53 27.39 16.65
CA GLY A 23 30.54 28.21 15.96
C GLY A 23 29.68 27.46 14.94
N SER A 24 29.29 28.11 13.88
CA SER A 24 28.49 27.58 12.76
C SER A 24 29.31 26.91 11.63
N LEU A 25 30.56 26.52 11.89
CA LEU A 25 31.49 25.99 10.90
C LEU A 25 32.01 24.59 11.32
N LEU A 26 31.87 23.60 10.47
CA LEU A 26 32.47 22.27 10.60
C LEU A 26 33.41 22.02 9.42
N THR A 27 34.71 21.85 9.70
CA THR A 27 35.71 21.51 8.70
C THR A 27 36.23 20.10 8.88
N GLN A 28 36.35 19.32 7.82
CA GLN A 28 36.92 17.99 7.75
C GLN A 28 37.90 17.87 6.59
N GLY A 29 38.87 16.95 6.68
CA GLY A 29 39.76 16.66 5.54
C GLY A 29 38.99 16.02 4.41
N ASP A 30 38.25 14.94 4.69
CA ASP A 30 37.49 14.17 3.73
C ASP A 30 36.06 13.90 4.25
N MET A 31 35.09 13.75 3.34
CA MET A 31 33.73 13.37 3.67
C MET A 31 33.65 11.99 4.37
N SER A 32 34.58 11.08 4.05
CA SER A 32 34.66 9.75 4.66
C SER A 32 34.88 9.78 6.18
N ARG A 33 35.38 10.89 6.72
CA ARG A 33 35.55 11.11 8.16
C ARG A 33 34.28 11.51 8.88
N LEU A 34 33.28 12.02 8.17
CA LEU A 34 31.97 12.31 8.75
C LEU A 34 31.20 11.03 9.09
N GLY A 35 31.48 9.93 8.40
CA GLY A 35 30.92 8.61 8.66
C GLY A 35 31.15 7.64 7.51
N ARG A 36 31.26 6.36 7.84
CA ARG A 36 31.33 5.27 6.85
C ARG A 36 29.98 4.95 6.21
N ASN A 37 28.91 5.47 6.79
CA ASN A 37 27.55 5.25 6.31
C ASN A 37 27.08 6.49 5.53
N TYR A 38 27.00 6.37 4.22
CA TYR A 38 26.51 7.42 3.32
C TYR A 38 25.15 8.00 3.72
N LEU A 39 24.29 7.20 4.36
CA LEU A 39 23.01 7.64 4.92
C LEU A 39 23.17 8.68 6.01
N GLN A 40 24.08 8.41 6.94
CA GLN A 40 24.34 9.34 8.05
C GLN A 40 25.02 10.61 7.54
N VAL A 41 25.94 10.50 6.61
CA VAL A 41 26.62 11.65 6.00
C VAL A 41 25.59 12.55 5.30
N GLY A 42 24.74 12.00 4.42
CA GLY A 42 23.69 12.77 3.74
C GLY A 42 22.68 13.39 4.72
N MET A 43 22.29 12.68 5.77
CA MET A 43 21.39 13.24 6.79
C MET A 43 22.03 14.43 7.53
N TYR A 44 23.33 14.38 7.82
CA TYR A 44 24.03 15.49 8.45
C TYR A 44 24.18 16.67 7.48
N THR A 45 24.64 16.43 6.26
CA THR A 45 24.92 17.50 5.29
C THR A 45 23.67 18.17 4.73
N ASP A 46 22.61 17.40 4.46
CA ASP A 46 21.41 17.88 3.77
C ASP A 46 20.28 18.33 4.72
N MET A 47 20.26 17.82 5.95
CA MET A 47 19.18 18.14 6.89
C MET A 47 19.68 18.81 8.17
N ILE A 48 20.61 18.19 8.89
CA ILE A 48 20.96 18.64 10.25
C ILE A 48 21.81 19.91 10.21
N PHE A 49 22.81 19.97 9.33
CA PHE A 49 23.69 21.14 9.24
C PHE A 49 22.96 22.38 8.72
N PRO A 50 22.16 22.31 7.62
CA PRO A 50 21.36 23.44 7.18
C PRO A 50 20.34 23.92 8.22
N GLN A 51 19.63 23.00 8.90
CA GLN A 51 18.67 23.35 9.95
C GLN A 51 19.31 24.06 11.14
N ARG A 52 20.57 23.75 11.43
CA ARG A 52 21.33 24.35 12.52
C ARG A 52 22.22 25.53 12.07
N GLY A 53 22.14 25.94 10.81
CA GLY A 53 22.98 27.00 10.25
C GLY A 53 24.49 26.68 10.28
N VAL A 54 24.84 25.39 10.21
CA VAL A 54 26.23 24.92 10.24
C VAL A 54 26.74 24.82 8.80
N ARG A 55 27.80 25.61 8.47
CA ARG A 55 28.55 25.46 7.24
C ARG A 55 29.49 24.26 7.34
N PHE A 56 29.42 23.36 6.37
CA PHE A 56 30.28 22.20 6.26
C PHE A 56 31.30 22.36 5.11
N ILE A 57 32.58 22.09 5.40
CA ILE A 57 33.64 22.10 4.41
C ILE A 57 34.43 20.80 4.48
N ALA A 58 34.56 20.06 3.36
CA ALA A 58 35.48 18.95 3.18
C ALA A 58 36.60 19.37 2.21
N ILE A 59 37.80 19.63 2.76
CA ILE A 59 38.89 20.32 2.03
C ILE A 59 39.40 19.47 0.86
N ASN A 60 39.67 18.19 1.10
CA ASN A 60 40.25 17.31 0.06
C ASN A 60 39.22 16.92 -1.01
N ASP A 61 37.94 16.96 -0.68
CA ASP A 61 36.85 16.66 -1.62
C ASP A 61 36.34 17.92 -2.35
N GLY A 62 36.89 19.10 -2.03
CA GLY A 62 36.50 20.37 -2.65
C GLY A 62 35.08 20.82 -2.33
N VAL A 63 34.52 20.33 -1.21
CA VAL A 63 33.12 20.52 -0.83
C VAL A 63 32.97 21.65 0.16
N ASP A 64 32.10 22.63 -0.15
CA ASP A 64 31.71 23.72 0.73
C ASP A 64 30.20 23.99 0.64
N SER A 65 29.50 23.76 1.73
CA SER A 65 28.04 23.95 1.77
C SER A 65 27.57 25.39 1.58
N ALA A 66 28.50 26.39 1.66
CA ALA A 66 28.18 27.80 1.41
C ALA A 66 28.30 28.19 -0.06
N GLN A 67 28.99 27.41 -0.89
CA GLN A 67 29.23 27.75 -2.32
C GLN A 67 28.07 27.32 -3.25
N GLY A 68 26.97 26.81 -2.69
CA GLY A 68 25.76 26.51 -3.43
C GLY A 68 25.56 25.00 -3.73
N ASP A 69 24.37 24.70 -4.12
CA ASP A 69 23.77 23.35 -4.19
C ASP A 69 24.34 22.43 -5.29
N ASN A 70 25.22 22.87 -6.14
CA ASN A 70 25.51 22.19 -7.41
C ASN A 70 26.43 20.96 -7.28
N ASP A 71 27.35 20.94 -6.33
CA ASP A 71 28.34 19.84 -6.22
C ASP A 71 27.73 18.57 -5.58
N PHE A 72 26.69 18.73 -4.78
CA PHE A 72 25.98 17.62 -4.12
C PHE A 72 24.75 17.11 -4.90
N ALA A 73 24.29 17.81 -5.91
CA ALA A 73 23.09 17.43 -6.66
C ALA A 73 23.14 15.98 -7.22
N PRO A 74 24.27 15.49 -7.78
CA PRO A 74 24.38 14.11 -8.24
C PRO A 74 24.29 13.10 -7.10
N LEU A 75 24.94 13.37 -5.97
CA LEU A 75 24.90 12.51 -4.77
C LEU A 75 23.52 12.49 -4.16
N ARG A 76 22.82 13.63 -4.08
CA ARG A 76 21.45 13.73 -3.59
C ARG A 76 20.50 12.90 -4.46
N ASN A 77 20.64 12.92 -5.77
CA ASN A 77 19.83 12.14 -6.69
C ASN A 77 20.04 10.62 -6.51
N ILE A 78 21.30 10.18 -6.40
CA ILE A 78 21.64 8.78 -6.12
C ILE A 78 21.07 8.33 -4.78
N PHE A 79 21.17 9.18 -3.77
CA PHE A 79 20.67 8.91 -2.43
C PHE A 79 19.14 8.81 -2.38
N ASN A 80 18.44 9.74 -3.00
CA ASN A 80 16.98 9.73 -3.12
C ASN A 80 16.50 8.47 -3.86
N GLU A 81 17.18 8.10 -4.94
CA GLU A 81 16.85 6.86 -5.67
C GLU A 81 17.05 5.62 -4.80
N TRP A 82 18.15 5.57 -4.05
CA TRP A 82 18.42 4.46 -3.14
C TRP A 82 17.39 4.38 -2.01
N MET A 83 17.01 5.49 -1.37
CA MET A 83 15.99 5.53 -0.33
C MET A 83 14.63 5.04 -0.84
N VAL A 84 14.21 5.49 -2.02
CA VAL A 84 12.96 5.03 -2.64
C VAL A 84 13.01 3.53 -2.92
N ARG A 85 14.15 3.02 -3.39
CA ARG A 85 14.37 1.59 -3.67
C ARG A 85 14.34 0.77 -2.38
N ASP A 86 15.00 1.21 -1.33
CA ASP A 86 15.00 0.53 -0.02
C ASP A 86 13.60 0.51 0.61
N THR A 87 12.92 1.66 0.62
CA THR A 87 11.54 1.77 1.09
C THR A 87 10.61 0.83 0.31
N SER A 88 10.76 0.77 -1.02
CA SER A 88 9.98 -0.14 -1.85
C SER A 88 10.21 -1.62 -1.48
N LYS A 89 11.47 -2.01 -1.21
CA LYS A 89 11.78 -3.38 -0.75
C LYS A 89 11.13 -3.69 0.60
N LYS A 90 11.20 -2.77 1.55
CA LYS A 90 10.59 -2.92 2.88
C LYS A 90 9.07 -3.05 2.79
N ILE A 91 8.42 -2.19 2.00
CA ILE A 91 6.97 -2.28 1.75
C ILE A 91 6.61 -3.65 1.13
N LYS A 92 7.32 -4.10 0.09
CA LYS A 92 7.10 -5.41 -0.53
C LYS A 92 7.25 -6.56 0.47
N ALA A 93 8.25 -6.50 1.36
CA ALA A 93 8.47 -7.51 2.41
C ALA A 93 7.29 -7.56 3.40
N VAL A 94 6.80 -6.41 3.87
CA VAL A 94 5.63 -6.32 4.75
C VAL A 94 4.36 -6.85 4.05
N PHE A 95 4.12 -6.46 2.79
CA PHE A 95 3.00 -6.97 2.01
C PHE A 95 3.08 -8.49 1.83
N ARG A 96 4.27 -9.03 1.55
CA ARG A 96 4.49 -10.47 1.42
C ARG A 96 4.23 -11.20 2.73
N SER A 97 4.77 -10.71 3.84
CA SER A 97 4.54 -11.28 5.16
C SER A 97 3.04 -11.29 5.51
N LYS A 98 2.35 -10.17 5.31
CA LYS A 98 0.90 -10.08 5.52
C LYS A 98 0.13 -11.02 4.59
N GLY A 99 0.47 -11.06 3.30
CA GLY A 99 -0.21 -11.91 2.31
C GLY A 99 -0.03 -13.39 2.58
N MET A 100 1.08 -13.81 3.18
CA MET A 100 1.36 -15.20 3.58
C MET A 100 0.73 -15.57 4.93
N SER A 101 0.14 -14.64 5.67
CA SER A 101 -0.53 -14.92 6.95
C SER A 101 -2.01 -15.31 6.83
N GLY A 102 -2.54 -15.47 5.61
CA GLY A 102 -3.95 -15.78 5.36
C GLY A 102 -4.90 -14.59 5.49
N LYS A 103 -4.38 -13.40 5.82
CA LYS A 103 -5.19 -12.17 5.86
C LYS A 103 -5.24 -11.51 4.49
N PRO A 104 -6.38 -10.92 4.11
CA PRO A 104 -6.47 -10.15 2.87
C PRO A 104 -5.46 -8.98 2.88
N ILE A 105 -4.68 -8.85 1.80
CA ILE A 105 -3.77 -7.72 1.62
C ILE A 105 -4.47 -6.49 1.04
N THR A 106 -5.66 -6.68 0.49
CA THR A 106 -6.46 -5.57 -0.05
C THR A 106 -6.95 -4.64 1.06
N SER A 107 -6.98 -3.35 0.77
CA SER A 107 -7.54 -2.34 1.67
C SER A 107 -9.07 -2.34 1.66
N GLN A 108 -9.68 -2.72 0.53
CA GLN A 108 -11.13 -2.77 0.37
C GLN A 108 -11.58 -4.21 0.15
N PRO A 109 -12.65 -4.65 0.83
CA PRO A 109 -13.25 -5.95 0.60
C PRO A 109 -13.89 -6.03 -0.78
N VAL A 110 -14.14 -7.25 -1.22
CA VAL A 110 -14.91 -7.54 -2.42
C VAL A 110 -16.38 -7.17 -2.17
N TYR A 111 -17.09 -6.70 -3.19
CA TYR A 111 -18.53 -6.41 -3.09
C TYR A 111 -19.28 -7.64 -2.55
N GLY A 112 -20.14 -7.45 -1.57
CA GLY A 112 -20.79 -8.56 -0.83
C GLY A 112 -20.12 -8.86 0.51
N TYR A 113 -18.94 -8.27 0.78
CA TYR A 113 -18.25 -8.39 2.05
C TYR A 113 -17.89 -7.03 2.65
N LEU A 114 -17.79 -7.00 3.96
CA LEU A 114 -17.22 -5.91 4.76
C LEU A 114 -15.89 -6.37 5.35
N LYS A 115 -15.12 -5.43 5.87
CA LYS A 115 -13.87 -5.72 6.57
C LYS A 115 -14.13 -5.75 8.06
N GLY A 116 -13.93 -6.90 8.68
CA GLY A 116 -14.00 -7.07 10.13
C GLY A 116 -12.86 -6.38 10.87
N GLU A 117 -12.98 -6.27 12.18
CA GLU A 117 -11.98 -5.65 13.07
C GLU A 117 -10.64 -6.42 13.05
N ASP A 118 -10.69 -7.73 12.90
CA ASP A 118 -9.51 -8.61 12.75
C ASP A 118 -8.86 -8.53 11.37
N GLY A 119 -9.49 -7.77 10.44
CA GLY A 119 -9.06 -7.58 9.07
C GLY A 119 -9.49 -8.68 8.10
N ARG A 120 -10.30 -9.66 8.54
CA ARG A 120 -10.94 -10.67 7.69
C ARG A 120 -12.20 -10.12 7.03
N PHE A 121 -12.75 -10.85 6.07
CA PHE A 121 -14.02 -10.51 5.46
C PHE A 121 -15.18 -11.05 6.28
N ILE A 122 -16.22 -10.22 6.41
CA ILE A 122 -17.52 -10.59 6.99
C ILE A 122 -18.59 -10.34 5.93
N VAL A 123 -19.64 -11.15 5.92
CA VAL A 123 -20.73 -11.02 4.93
C VAL A 123 -21.45 -9.69 5.12
N ASP A 124 -21.68 -8.99 4.03
CA ASP A 124 -22.44 -7.74 3.96
C ASP A 124 -23.92 -8.09 3.69
N GLU A 125 -24.78 -7.96 4.67
CA GLU A 125 -26.21 -8.32 4.57
C GLU A 125 -26.94 -7.52 3.48
N GLU A 126 -26.50 -6.31 3.14
CA GLU A 126 -27.09 -5.48 2.07
C GLU A 126 -26.59 -5.88 0.68
N ALA A 127 -25.30 -6.20 0.52
CA ALA A 127 -24.70 -6.47 -0.77
C ALA A 127 -24.65 -7.97 -1.14
N ALA A 128 -24.58 -8.89 -0.17
CA ALA A 128 -24.53 -10.33 -0.43
C ALA A 128 -25.76 -10.88 -1.17
N PRO A 129 -27.00 -10.44 -0.90
CA PRO A 129 -28.16 -10.84 -1.69
C PRO A 129 -28.04 -10.50 -3.17
N VAL A 130 -27.44 -9.35 -3.49
CA VAL A 130 -27.21 -8.93 -4.89
C VAL A 130 -26.20 -9.84 -5.57
N VAL A 131 -25.13 -10.26 -4.85
CA VAL A 131 -24.18 -11.24 -5.37
C VAL A 131 -24.88 -12.57 -5.67
N LYS A 132 -25.70 -13.10 -4.75
CA LYS A 132 -26.49 -14.32 -4.97
C LYS A 132 -27.42 -14.19 -6.18
N GLN A 133 -28.07 -13.04 -6.34
CA GLN A 133 -28.93 -12.75 -7.49
C GLN A 133 -28.14 -12.78 -8.81
N ILE A 134 -26.93 -12.19 -8.87
CA ILE A 134 -26.07 -12.21 -10.04
C ILE A 134 -25.74 -13.65 -10.45
N PHE A 135 -25.35 -14.49 -9.51
CA PHE A 135 -25.08 -15.92 -9.77
C PHE A 135 -26.32 -16.67 -10.24
N SER A 136 -27.47 -16.46 -9.58
CA SER A 136 -28.74 -17.06 -9.96
C SER A 136 -29.18 -16.66 -11.39
N LEU A 137 -29.04 -15.38 -11.75
CA LEU A 137 -29.33 -14.91 -13.11
C LEU A 137 -28.40 -15.53 -14.16
N CYS A 138 -27.14 -15.76 -13.81
CA CYS A 138 -26.18 -16.44 -14.69
C CYS A 138 -26.59 -17.90 -14.90
N LEU A 139 -26.94 -18.63 -13.85
CA LEU A 139 -27.46 -20.00 -13.93
C LEU A 139 -28.75 -20.10 -14.78
N ALA A 140 -29.58 -19.05 -14.77
CA ALA A 140 -30.77 -18.95 -15.62
C ALA A 140 -30.44 -18.63 -17.08
N GLY A 141 -29.15 -18.67 -17.51
CA GLY A 141 -28.71 -18.47 -18.88
C GLY A 141 -28.60 -17.00 -19.31
N ASN A 142 -28.55 -16.05 -18.36
CA ASN A 142 -28.33 -14.64 -18.72
C ASN A 142 -26.83 -14.32 -18.76
N GLY A 143 -26.37 -13.82 -19.88
CA GLY A 143 -24.98 -13.31 -20.00
C GLY A 143 -24.75 -12.03 -19.20
N PRO A 144 -23.48 -11.69 -18.91
CA PRO A 144 -23.12 -10.56 -18.04
C PRO A 144 -23.74 -9.21 -18.44
N THR A 145 -23.86 -8.94 -19.75
CA THR A 145 -24.49 -7.70 -20.25
C THR A 145 -25.99 -7.64 -19.91
N LYS A 146 -26.68 -8.78 -20.03
CA LYS A 146 -28.12 -8.85 -19.70
C LYS A 146 -28.33 -8.74 -18.20
N ILE A 147 -27.47 -9.37 -17.40
CA ILE A 147 -27.49 -9.25 -15.93
C ILE A 147 -27.30 -7.78 -15.53
N ALA A 148 -26.28 -7.09 -16.07
CA ALA A 148 -26.06 -5.68 -15.79
C ALA A 148 -27.27 -4.80 -16.11
N ARG A 149 -27.98 -5.08 -17.22
CA ARG A 149 -29.21 -4.38 -17.60
C ARG A 149 -30.33 -4.65 -16.59
N ILE A 150 -30.56 -5.90 -16.21
CA ILE A 150 -31.59 -6.27 -15.21
C ILE A 150 -31.36 -5.53 -13.89
N LEU A 151 -30.13 -5.53 -13.37
CA LEU A 151 -29.83 -4.84 -12.13
C LEU A 151 -30.01 -3.32 -12.24
N THR A 152 -29.71 -2.76 -13.41
CA THR A 152 -29.92 -1.33 -13.70
C THR A 152 -31.41 -0.99 -13.74
N GLU A 153 -32.23 -1.80 -14.40
CA GLU A 153 -33.69 -1.65 -14.48
C GLU A 153 -34.36 -1.78 -13.11
N GLN A 154 -33.83 -2.65 -12.25
CA GLN A 154 -34.25 -2.82 -10.85
C GLN A 154 -33.76 -1.70 -9.92
N GLN A 155 -32.99 -0.73 -10.43
CA GLN A 155 -32.38 0.35 -9.64
C GLN A 155 -31.57 -0.14 -8.43
N ILE A 156 -30.87 -1.26 -8.59
CA ILE A 156 -29.97 -1.76 -7.55
C ILE A 156 -28.72 -0.89 -7.52
N PRO A 157 -28.31 -0.34 -6.34
CA PRO A 157 -27.13 0.49 -6.22
C PRO A 157 -25.88 -0.23 -6.71
N THR A 158 -25.06 0.45 -7.51
CA THR A 158 -23.76 -0.10 -7.91
C THR A 158 -22.83 -0.21 -6.70
N PRO A 159 -21.76 -1.04 -6.74
CA PRO A 159 -20.76 -1.10 -5.67
C PRO A 159 -20.18 0.27 -5.30
N GLY A 160 -19.95 1.15 -6.28
CA GLY A 160 -19.48 2.51 -6.05
C GLY A 160 -20.51 3.40 -5.37
N THR A 161 -21.78 3.27 -5.71
CA THR A 161 -22.89 3.99 -5.07
C THR A 161 -23.07 3.56 -3.61
N LEU A 162 -22.99 2.27 -3.36
CA LEU A 162 -23.08 1.73 -2.00
C LEU A 162 -21.91 2.20 -1.14
N GLU A 163 -20.68 2.17 -1.68
CA GLU A 163 -19.49 2.71 -1.02
C GLU A 163 -19.65 4.21 -0.70
N TYR A 164 -20.12 5.01 -1.65
CA TYR A 164 -20.38 6.43 -1.45
C TYR A 164 -21.40 6.69 -0.32
N ARG A 165 -22.51 5.95 -0.30
CA ARG A 165 -23.53 6.07 0.76
C ARG A 165 -22.98 5.81 2.16
N ARG A 166 -22.03 4.86 2.28
CA ARG A 166 -21.45 4.44 3.56
C ARG A 166 -20.27 5.29 4.02
N THR A 167 -19.44 5.75 3.08
CA THR A 167 -18.12 6.35 3.41
C THR A 167 -17.96 7.78 2.89
N GLY A 168 -18.86 8.26 2.02
CA GLY A 168 -18.70 9.52 1.31
C GLY A 168 -17.64 9.49 0.19
N SER A 169 -17.03 8.34 -0.08
CA SER A 169 -15.97 8.19 -1.09
C SER A 169 -16.51 8.36 -2.51
N THR A 170 -16.01 9.34 -3.23
CA THR A 170 -16.40 9.62 -4.63
C THR A 170 -15.57 8.84 -5.66
N ARG A 171 -14.62 8.01 -5.23
CA ARG A 171 -13.62 7.36 -6.10
C ARG A 171 -14.23 6.50 -7.22
N ARG A 172 -15.36 5.83 -6.95
CA ARG A 172 -16.07 4.94 -7.88
C ARG A 172 -17.54 5.30 -8.00
N TYR A 173 -17.91 6.49 -7.55
CA TYR A 173 -19.28 6.99 -7.58
C TYR A 173 -19.48 7.89 -8.80
N TYR A 174 -20.55 7.62 -9.55
CA TYR A 174 -20.97 8.40 -10.70
C TYR A 174 -22.36 8.97 -10.42
N PRO A 175 -22.50 10.26 -10.05
CA PRO A 175 -23.76 10.86 -9.65
C PRO A 175 -24.86 10.74 -10.69
N ASP A 176 -24.50 10.88 -11.98
CA ASP A 176 -25.46 10.81 -13.08
C ASP A 176 -25.96 9.38 -13.36
N TYR A 177 -25.26 8.38 -12.85
CA TYR A 177 -25.53 6.97 -13.15
C TYR A 177 -25.41 6.05 -11.90
N PRO A 178 -26.12 6.34 -10.79
CA PRO A 178 -25.92 5.62 -9.53
C PRO A 178 -26.32 4.14 -9.57
N TYR A 179 -27.16 3.77 -10.52
CA TYR A 179 -27.68 2.41 -10.69
C TYR A 179 -27.21 1.71 -11.96
N LYS A 180 -26.35 2.36 -12.76
CA LYS A 180 -25.89 1.81 -14.04
C LYS A 180 -24.76 0.81 -13.82
N TRP A 181 -25.12 -0.46 -13.84
CA TRP A 181 -24.13 -1.55 -13.74
C TRP A 181 -23.35 -1.70 -15.04
N ALA A 182 -22.03 -1.83 -14.91
CA ALA A 182 -21.14 -2.13 -16.02
C ALA A 182 -21.00 -3.64 -16.20
N THR A 183 -20.96 -4.12 -17.44
CA THR A 183 -20.77 -5.52 -17.79
C THR A 183 -19.50 -6.10 -17.12
N ASN A 184 -18.38 -5.36 -17.17
CA ASN A 184 -17.12 -5.80 -16.56
C ASN A 184 -17.24 -6.00 -15.05
N THR A 185 -18.08 -5.23 -14.35
CA THR A 185 -18.31 -5.44 -12.92
C THR A 185 -18.96 -6.80 -12.65
N ILE A 186 -19.93 -7.17 -13.50
CA ILE A 186 -20.59 -8.50 -13.41
C ILE A 186 -19.60 -9.62 -13.72
N VAL A 187 -18.79 -9.47 -14.78
CA VAL A 187 -17.74 -10.45 -15.12
C VAL A 187 -16.82 -10.67 -13.95
N HIS A 188 -16.27 -9.60 -13.36
CA HIS A 188 -15.39 -9.71 -12.21
C HIS A 188 -16.06 -10.30 -10.97
N ILE A 189 -17.36 -10.07 -10.75
CA ILE A 189 -18.09 -10.71 -9.64
C ILE A 189 -18.16 -12.21 -9.88
N LEU A 190 -18.54 -12.66 -11.07
CA LEU A 190 -18.71 -14.08 -11.38
C LEU A 190 -17.39 -14.88 -11.34
N GLU A 191 -16.23 -14.24 -11.54
CA GLU A 191 -14.90 -14.87 -11.55
C GLU A 191 -14.26 -15.04 -10.17
N ARG A 192 -14.77 -14.34 -9.15
CA ARG A 192 -14.06 -14.24 -7.87
C ARG A 192 -14.21 -15.47 -7.00
N LYS A 193 -13.09 -16.14 -6.74
CA LYS A 193 -13.00 -17.27 -5.78
C LYS A 193 -13.25 -16.84 -4.32
N GLU A 194 -13.16 -15.54 -4.03
CA GLU A 194 -13.47 -15.02 -2.69
C GLU A 194 -14.90 -15.29 -2.24
N TYR A 195 -15.84 -15.43 -3.18
CA TYR A 195 -17.25 -15.78 -2.82
C TYR A 195 -17.42 -17.20 -2.29
N LEU A 196 -16.42 -18.06 -2.49
CA LEU A 196 -16.32 -19.40 -1.89
C LEU A 196 -15.80 -19.38 -0.43
N GLY A 197 -15.55 -18.19 0.13
CA GLY A 197 -14.96 -18.07 1.46
C GLY A 197 -13.42 -18.08 1.45
N HIS A 198 -12.79 -17.93 0.29
CA HIS A 198 -11.34 -18.00 0.14
C HIS A 198 -10.71 -16.60 0.13
N THR A 199 -9.55 -16.46 0.74
CA THR A 199 -8.71 -15.26 0.57
C THR A 199 -7.72 -15.50 -0.56
N VAL A 200 -7.80 -14.69 -1.61
CA VAL A 200 -6.88 -14.75 -2.75
C VAL A 200 -5.96 -13.54 -2.72
N ASN A 201 -4.68 -13.78 -2.43
CA ASN A 201 -3.65 -12.76 -2.34
C ASN A 201 -2.74 -12.77 -3.57
N PHE A 202 -2.01 -11.68 -3.79
CA PHE A 202 -1.03 -11.50 -4.89
C PHE A 202 -1.60 -11.66 -6.29
N LYS A 203 -2.86 -11.26 -6.51
CA LYS A 203 -3.48 -11.24 -7.86
C LYS A 203 -2.73 -10.33 -8.84
N THR A 204 -2.14 -9.27 -8.34
CA THR A 204 -1.36 -8.31 -9.15
C THR A 204 -0.03 -8.00 -8.50
N GLU A 205 0.97 -7.68 -9.31
CA GLU A 205 2.29 -7.24 -8.87
C GLU A 205 2.71 -5.95 -9.60
N LYS A 206 3.35 -5.03 -8.87
CA LYS A 206 4.06 -3.91 -9.48
C LYS A 206 5.44 -4.35 -9.94
N VAL A 207 5.70 -4.24 -11.23
CA VAL A 207 6.99 -4.61 -11.84
C VAL A 207 8.13 -3.79 -11.24
N SER A 208 7.93 -2.49 -11.05
CA SER A 208 8.95 -1.60 -10.50
C SER A 208 8.28 -0.45 -9.71
N TYR A 209 9.02 0.13 -8.76
CA TYR A 209 8.59 1.36 -8.08
C TYR A 209 8.52 2.57 -9.03
N LYS A 210 9.22 2.53 -10.17
CA LYS A 210 9.22 3.57 -11.21
C LYS A 210 7.98 3.50 -12.11
N VAL A 211 7.29 2.35 -12.16
CA VAL A 211 6.16 2.10 -13.05
C VAL A 211 4.87 2.05 -12.25
N LYS A 212 3.91 2.90 -12.60
CA LYS A 212 2.61 2.96 -11.90
C LYS A 212 1.70 1.77 -12.21
N SER A 213 1.86 1.14 -13.37
CA SER A 213 1.05 0.00 -13.80
C SER A 213 1.36 -1.25 -12.96
N SER A 214 0.31 -2.02 -12.70
CA SER A 214 0.40 -3.36 -12.13
C SER A 214 0.14 -4.38 -13.23
N VAL A 215 0.78 -5.53 -13.13
CA VAL A 215 0.58 -6.68 -14.02
C VAL A 215 -0.16 -7.75 -13.24
N GLU A 216 -1.11 -8.42 -13.88
CA GLU A 216 -1.80 -9.55 -13.28
C GLU A 216 -0.86 -10.74 -13.16
N ASN A 217 -0.88 -11.37 -12.00
CA ASN A 217 -0.12 -12.59 -11.77
C ASN A 217 -0.91 -13.81 -12.27
N PRO A 218 -0.25 -14.76 -12.95
CA PRO A 218 -0.87 -16.03 -13.26
C PRO A 218 -1.30 -16.75 -11.98
N GLU A 219 -2.28 -17.65 -12.06
CA GLU A 219 -2.86 -18.34 -10.90
C GLU A 219 -1.81 -19.02 -10.02
N GLU A 220 -0.75 -19.57 -10.62
CA GLU A 220 0.36 -20.24 -9.93
C GLU A 220 1.14 -19.32 -8.95
N LYS A 221 1.13 -18.01 -9.21
CA LYS A 221 1.76 -17.01 -8.32
C LYS A 221 0.81 -16.42 -7.29
N GLN A 222 -0.49 -16.67 -7.44
CA GLN A 222 -1.47 -16.25 -6.46
C GLN A 222 -1.45 -17.21 -5.29
N VAL A 223 -1.69 -16.70 -4.10
CA VAL A 223 -1.76 -17.51 -2.89
C VAL A 223 -3.21 -17.52 -2.42
N ILE A 224 -3.79 -18.72 -2.38
CA ILE A 224 -5.17 -18.94 -1.97
C ILE A 224 -5.18 -19.60 -0.59
N PHE A 225 -5.90 -18.99 0.33
CA PHE A 225 -6.21 -19.56 1.64
C PHE A 225 -7.69 -19.93 1.67
N GLU A 226 -7.97 -21.18 1.84
CA GLU A 226 -9.33 -21.71 1.83
C GLU A 226 -10.03 -21.44 3.16
N ASN A 227 -11.36 -21.26 3.10
CA ASN A 227 -12.25 -21.17 4.26
C ASN A 227 -11.81 -20.13 5.32
N THR A 228 -11.39 -18.97 4.86
CA THR A 228 -10.94 -17.87 5.74
C THR A 228 -12.09 -17.00 6.24
N HIS A 229 -13.24 -17.06 5.59
CA HIS A 229 -14.46 -16.31 5.91
C HIS A 229 -15.71 -17.06 5.40
N GLU A 230 -16.88 -16.62 5.80
CA GLU A 230 -18.17 -17.23 5.42
C GLU A 230 -18.40 -17.09 3.90
N PRO A 231 -18.71 -18.19 3.17
CA PRO A 231 -18.99 -18.14 1.75
C PRO A 231 -20.37 -17.51 1.46
N ILE A 232 -20.45 -16.69 0.40
CA ILE A 232 -21.73 -16.20 -0.12
C ILE A 232 -22.31 -17.18 -1.14
N ILE A 233 -21.47 -17.87 -1.88
CA ILE A 233 -21.82 -18.81 -2.95
C ILE A 233 -21.20 -20.17 -2.60
N ASP A 234 -21.95 -21.25 -2.80
CA ASP A 234 -21.45 -22.61 -2.69
C ASP A 234 -20.61 -23.03 -3.92
N LEU A 235 -19.76 -24.04 -3.74
CA LEU A 235 -18.84 -24.50 -4.77
C LEU A 235 -19.57 -24.99 -6.04
N ALA A 236 -20.65 -25.75 -5.89
CA ALA A 236 -21.39 -26.32 -7.01
C ALA A 236 -22.00 -25.21 -7.89
N THR A 237 -22.58 -24.19 -7.26
CA THR A 237 -23.09 -22.99 -7.95
C THR A 237 -21.98 -22.26 -8.68
N TRP A 238 -20.84 -22.08 -8.03
CA TRP A 238 -19.70 -21.36 -8.62
C TRP A 238 -19.13 -22.11 -9.84
N GLU A 239 -18.86 -23.42 -9.72
CA GLU A 239 -18.35 -24.26 -10.78
C GLU A 239 -19.30 -24.28 -11.97
N ARG A 240 -20.61 -24.44 -11.74
CA ARG A 240 -21.60 -24.41 -12.81
C ARG A 240 -21.62 -23.08 -13.57
N VAL A 241 -21.44 -21.97 -12.86
CA VAL A 241 -21.33 -20.65 -13.48
C VAL A 241 -20.05 -20.54 -14.33
N GLN A 242 -18.91 -21.11 -13.90
CA GLN A 242 -17.69 -21.11 -14.72
C GLN A 242 -17.85 -21.95 -16.00
N GLU A 243 -18.59 -23.06 -15.98
CA GLU A 243 -18.88 -23.88 -17.17
C GLU A 243 -19.77 -23.15 -18.19
N LEU A 244 -20.69 -22.27 -17.72
CA LEU A 244 -21.63 -21.56 -18.57
C LEU A 244 -21.03 -20.31 -19.24
N ARG A 245 -19.87 -19.88 -18.81
CA ARG A 245 -19.19 -18.64 -19.29
C ARG A 245 -18.14 -18.94 -20.32
#